data_039f7938ce9e79c369ce5d9b301e84e2
#
_entry.id   039f7938ce9e79c369ce5d9b301e84e2
#
_cell.length_a   1.000
_cell.length_b   1.000
_cell.length_c   1.000
_cell.angle_alpha   90.00
_cell.angle_beta   90.00
_cell.angle_gamma   90.00
#
_symmetry.space_group_name_H-M   'P 1'
#
loop_
_entity.id
_entity.type
_entity.pdbx_description
1 polymer ?
#
loop_
_entity_poly.entity_id
_entity_poly.type
_entity_poly.pdbx_seq_one_letter_code
_entity_poly.pdbx_strand_id
1 'polypeptide(L)'
;LRSRGLGDVYKRQVEACIDGTLDQIDLQFEDNAAVCVVLASDGYPVKYDKGLPISGLEEFDRHEGYYCFHAGTKFNGDQIVTNGGRVLSVTAKGKDLKEARANAYAATEWVKFDNKYMRHDIGKAIDEA
;
A
#
# COMPACT_ATOMS: atom_id res chain seq x y z
N LEU A 1 4.66 5.92 -10.65
CA LEU A 1 5.83 5.45 -9.88
C LEU A 1 5.75 3.94 -9.71
N ARG A 2 6.66 3.23 -10.33
CA ARG A 2 6.75 1.78 -10.19
C ARG A 2 7.35 1.46 -8.83
N SER A 3 6.67 0.62 -8.05
CA SER A 3 7.16 0.17 -6.75
C SER A 3 8.32 -0.81 -6.92
N ARG A 4 9.45 -0.47 -6.37
CA ARG A 4 10.55 -1.41 -6.14
C ARG A 4 10.71 -1.63 -4.65
N GLY A 5 11.27 -2.77 -4.27
CA GLY A 5 11.64 -2.99 -2.89
C GLY A 5 12.40 -1.79 -2.35
N LEU A 6 11.89 -1.21 -1.27
CA LEU A 6 12.32 0.10 -0.74
C LEU A 6 13.80 0.15 -0.33
N GLY A 7 14.43 -1.00 -0.05
CA GLY A 7 15.80 -1.05 0.46
C GLY A 7 16.88 -0.64 -0.53
N ASP A 8 16.75 -0.97 -1.80
CA ASP A 8 17.82 -0.74 -2.76
C ASP A 8 17.65 0.57 -3.54
N VAL A 9 16.46 0.86 -4.05
CA VAL A 9 16.26 2.00 -4.95
C VAL A 9 16.38 3.33 -4.22
N TYR A 10 15.65 3.51 -3.12
CA TYR A 10 15.68 4.78 -2.39
C TYR A 10 16.97 4.99 -1.62
N LYS A 11 17.47 3.96 -0.98
CA LYS A 11 18.71 4.05 -0.21
C LYS A 11 19.88 4.44 -1.10
N ARG A 12 20.07 3.76 -2.22
CA ARG A 12 21.14 4.06 -3.17
C ARG A 12 21.00 5.44 -3.80
N GLN A 13 19.75 5.86 -4.13
CA GLN A 13 19.51 7.20 -4.67
C GLN A 13 19.79 8.29 -3.66
N VAL A 14 19.33 8.14 -2.42
CA VAL A 14 19.55 9.12 -1.35
C VAL A 14 21.03 9.21 -1.00
N GLU A 15 21.70 8.08 -0.85
CA GLU A 15 23.17 8.03 -0.61
C GLU A 15 23.92 8.70 -1.77
N ALA A 16 23.56 8.39 -3.01
CA ALA A 16 24.20 9.00 -4.18
C ALA A 16 23.92 10.50 -4.30
N CYS A 17 22.78 10.99 -3.88
CA CYS A 17 22.53 12.43 -3.80
C CYS A 17 23.45 13.10 -2.76
N ILE A 18 23.62 12.46 -1.60
CA ILE A 18 24.51 12.95 -0.54
C ILE A 18 25.97 12.98 -1.01
N ASP A 19 26.39 11.91 -1.70
CA ASP A 19 27.77 11.76 -2.18
C ASP A 19 28.05 12.49 -3.49
N GLY A 20 27.02 13.05 -4.15
CA GLY A 20 27.15 13.74 -5.44
C GLY A 20 27.45 12.78 -6.59
N THR A 21 27.05 11.52 -6.50
CA THR A 21 27.33 10.46 -7.49
C THR A 21 26.09 9.92 -8.19
N LEU A 22 24.99 10.66 -8.18
CA LEU A 22 23.71 10.22 -8.76
C LEU A 22 23.81 9.93 -10.26
N ASP A 23 24.63 10.64 -10.99
CA ASP A 23 24.91 10.44 -12.41
C ASP A 23 25.65 9.14 -12.72
N GLN A 24 26.27 8.52 -11.71
CA GLN A 24 27.01 7.26 -11.83
C GLN A 24 26.17 6.03 -11.48
N ILE A 25 24.92 6.23 -11.05
CA ILE A 25 24.02 5.14 -10.70
C ILE A 25 23.16 4.76 -11.90
N ASP A 26 23.14 3.47 -12.22
CA ASP A 26 22.18 2.89 -13.16
C ASP A 26 20.92 2.46 -12.39
N LEU A 27 19.82 3.20 -12.61
CA LEU A 27 18.52 2.90 -12.00
C LEU A 27 17.82 1.81 -12.80
N GLN A 28 17.60 0.68 -12.14
CA GLN A 28 16.88 -0.44 -12.71
C GLN A 28 15.39 -0.35 -12.32
N PHE A 29 14.49 -0.34 -13.30
CA PHE A 29 13.05 -0.42 -13.10
C PHE A 29 12.54 -1.80 -13.48
N GLU A 30 11.69 -2.39 -12.61
CA GLU A 30 11.02 -3.64 -12.96
C GLU A 30 10.02 -3.42 -14.10
N ASP A 31 9.91 -4.42 -14.98
CA ASP A 31 8.95 -4.39 -16.09
C ASP A 31 7.60 -4.97 -15.65
N ASN A 32 7.04 -4.40 -14.62
CA ASN A 32 5.74 -4.74 -14.05
C ASN A 32 5.01 -3.47 -13.60
N ALA A 33 3.83 -3.63 -13.05
CA ALA A 33 3.03 -2.54 -12.50
C ALA A 33 2.68 -2.81 -11.03
N ALA A 34 2.33 -1.76 -10.31
CA ALA A 34 1.79 -1.84 -8.96
C ALA A 34 0.65 -0.85 -8.78
N VAL A 35 -0.35 -1.25 -8.01
CA VAL A 35 -1.49 -0.41 -7.62
C VAL A 35 -1.62 -0.42 -6.11
N CYS A 36 -1.84 0.76 -5.54
CA CYS A 36 -2.05 0.97 -4.12
C CYS A 36 -3.47 1.47 -3.86
N VAL A 37 -4.18 0.80 -2.99
CA VAL A 37 -5.53 1.20 -2.53
C VAL A 37 -5.45 1.54 -1.05
N VAL A 38 -5.89 2.75 -0.70
CA VAL A 38 -5.92 3.21 0.69
C VAL A 38 -7.19 2.75 1.36
N LEU A 39 -7.06 2.07 2.51
CA LEU A 39 -8.14 1.74 3.41
C LEU A 39 -8.26 2.85 4.46
N ALA A 40 -9.41 3.50 4.50
CA ALA A 40 -9.70 4.61 5.38
C ALA A 40 -10.77 4.24 6.42
N SER A 41 -10.87 5.06 7.46
CA SER A 41 -12.00 5.02 8.39
C SER A 41 -13.19 5.74 7.78
N ASP A 42 -14.36 5.13 7.80
CA ASP A 42 -15.59 5.75 7.33
C ASP A 42 -15.87 7.06 8.09
N GLY A 43 -16.30 8.08 7.34
CA GLY A 43 -16.47 9.44 7.85
C GLY A 43 -15.24 10.34 7.76
N TYR A 44 -14.06 9.80 7.46
CA TYR A 44 -12.88 10.62 7.20
C TYR A 44 -13.09 11.56 5.99
N PRO A 45 -12.67 12.84 6.01
CA PRO A 45 -11.83 13.48 7.04
C PRO A 45 -12.59 14.17 8.17
N VAL A 46 -13.91 14.11 8.22
CA VAL A 46 -14.73 14.92 9.14
C VAL A 46 -14.80 14.32 10.54
N LYS A 47 -15.37 13.12 10.68
CA LYS A 47 -15.51 12.43 11.96
C LYS A 47 -15.44 10.91 11.72
N TYR A 48 -14.59 10.23 12.48
CA TYR A 48 -14.40 8.78 12.39
C TYR A 48 -13.95 8.20 13.73
N ASP A 49 -14.26 6.94 13.95
CA ASP A 49 -13.86 6.20 15.14
C ASP A 49 -12.42 5.71 15.05
N LYS A 50 -11.76 5.61 16.21
CA LYS A 50 -10.40 5.08 16.36
C LYS A 50 -10.40 3.90 17.34
N GLY A 51 -9.34 3.12 17.34
CA GLY A 51 -9.17 2.01 18.25
C GLY A 51 -9.92 0.75 17.83
N LEU A 52 -10.38 0.67 16.58
CA LEU A 52 -11.05 -0.51 16.05
C LEU A 52 -10.03 -1.58 15.69
N PRO A 53 -10.27 -2.86 16.11
CA PRO A 53 -9.36 -3.97 15.80
C PRO A 53 -9.22 -4.21 14.31
N ILE A 54 -7.98 -4.50 13.89
CA ILE A 54 -7.66 -4.85 12.51
C ILE A 54 -7.23 -6.32 12.47
N SER A 55 -7.78 -7.09 11.54
CA SER A 55 -7.44 -8.49 11.31
C SER A 55 -7.11 -8.77 9.84
N GLY A 56 -6.46 -9.92 9.58
CA GLY A 56 -6.13 -10.37 8.23
C GLY A 56 -4.80 -9.84 7.69
N LEU A 57 -4.00 -9.16 8.50
CA LEU A 57 -2.69 -8.65 8.08
C LEU A 57 -1.69 -9.77 7.79
N GLU A 58 -1.82 -10.90 8.43
CA GLU A 58 -0.99 -12.09 8.24
C GLU A 58 -1.10 -12.72 6.85
N GLU A 59 -2.17 -12.43 6.12
CA GLU A 59 -2.33 -12.94 4.75
C GLU A 59 -1.30 -12.34 3.79
N PHE A 60 -0.82 -11.14 4.05
CA PHE A 60 0.20 -10.49 3.22
C PHE A 60 1.56 -11.18 3.31
N ASP A 61 1.87 -11.81 4.43
CA ASP A 61 3.11 -12.57 4.62
C ASP A 61 3.10 -13.91 3.84
N ARG A 62 1.92 -14.38 3.45
CA ARG A 62 1.71 -15.64 2.73
C ARG A 62 1.69 -15.47 1.21
N HIS A 63 1.58 -14.23 0.71
CA HIS A 63 1.43 -13.93 -0.70
C HIS A 63 2.54 -13.01 -1.18
N GLU A 64 3.36 -13.47 -2.11
CA GLU A 64 4.40 -12.66 -2.74
C GLU A 64 3.81 -11.62 -3.69
N GLY A 65 4.38 -10.43 -3.69
CA GLY A 65 3.91 -9.31 -4.53
C GLY A 65 2.73 -8.53 -3.96
N TYR A 66 2.33 -8.82 -2.71
CA TYR A 66 1.31 -8.10 -1.98
C TYR A 66 1.90 -7.47 -0.72
N TYR A 67 1.56 -6.23 -0.47
CA TYR A 67 2.10 -5.46 0.64
C TYR A 67 0.99 -4.69 1.34
N CYS A 68 1.07 -4.62 2.67
CA CYS A 68 0.18 -3.79 3.48
C CYS A 68 1.02 -2.81 4.30
N PHE A 69 0.94 -1.53 3.96
CA PHE A 69 1.70 -0.48 4.64
C PHE A 69 0.84 0.19 5.70
N HIS A 70 1.38 0.34 6.89
CA HIS A 70 0.72 1.01 7.99
C HIS A 70 0.78 2.54 7.83
N ALA A 71 -0.34 3.20 8.08
CA ALA A 71 -0.45 4.66 8.12
C ALA A 71 -1.01 5.10 9.47
N GLY A 72 -2.32 5.03 9.67
CA GLY A 72 -2.98 5.38 10.91
C GLY A 72 -3.31 4.16 11.77
N THR A 73 -2.31 3.45 12.24
CA THR A 73 -2.45 2.29 13.12
C THR A 73 -1.64 2.46 14.40
N LYS A 74 -1.98 1.72 15.45
CA LYS A 74 -1.20 1.61 16.68
C LYS A 74 -1.40 0.24 17.32
N PHE A 75 -0.50 -0.10 18.23
CA PHE A 75 -0.71 -1.24 19.11
C PHE A 75 -1.65 -0.90 20.28
N ASN A 76 -2.52 -1.83 20.62
CA ASN A 76 -3.29 -1.85 21.84
C ASN A 76 -3.10 -3.24 22.50
N GLY A 77 -2.10 -3.33 23.37
CA GLY A 77 -1.56 -4.63 23.78
C GLY A 77 -0.92 -5.35 22.58
N ASP A 78 -1.32 -6.59 22.36
CA ASP A 78 -0.83 -7.40 21.24
C ASP A 78 -1.65 -7.22 19.94
N GLN A 79 -2.66 -6.36 19.97
CA GLN A 79 -3.56 -6.15 18.83
C GLN A 79 -3.24 -4.85 18.12
N ILE A 80 -3.28 -4.87 16.79
CA ILE A 80 -3.20 -3.68 15.95
C ILE A 80 -4.60 -3.09 15.79
N VAL A 81 -4.74 -1.79 16.03
CA VAL A 81 -6.01 -1.07 15.95
C VAL A 81 -5.89 0.18 15.10
N THR A 82 -7.02 0.69 14.61
CA THR A 82 -7.08 1.94 13.87
C THR A 82 -6.72 3.12 14.76
N ASN A 83 -5.98 4.10 14.22
CA ASN A 83 -5.59 5.33 14.93
C ASN A 83 -5.51 6.55 14.01
N GLY A 84 -6.22 6.54 12.92
CA GLY A 84 -6.23 7.65 11.95
C GLY A 84 -7.31 7.52 10.90
N GLY A 85 -7.45 8.53 10.08
CA GLY A 85 -8.41 8.52 8.96
C GLY A 85 -7.97 7.63 7.82
N ARG A 86 -6.72 7.74 7.40
CA ARG A 86 -6.08 6.76 6.50
C ARG A 86 -5.39 5.71 7.36
N VAL A 87 -5.83 4.48 7.26
CA VAL A 87 -5.44 3.41 8.18
C VAL A 87 -4.31 2.56 7.60
N LEU A 88 -4.51 2.02 6.41
CA LEU A 88 -3.60 1.10 5.74
C LEU A 88 -3.54 1.41 4.24
N SER A 89 -2.47 0.98 3.59
CA SER A 89 -2.32 1.04 2.14
C SER A 89 -2.03 -0.36 1.63
N VAL A 90 -3.00 -0.94 0.92
CA VAL A 90 -2.86 -2.25 0.29
C VAL A 90 -2.27 -2.07 -1.10
N THR A 91 -1.12 -2.67 -1.33
CA THR A 91 -0.40 -2.58 -2.59
C THR A 91 -0.20 -3.97 -3.19
N ALA A 92 -0.47 -4.11 -4.46
CA ALA A 92 -0.22 -5.36 -5.18
C ALA A 92 0.49 -5.10 -6.51
N LYS A 93 1.37 -6.03 -6.88
CA LYS A 93 2.04 -6.08 -8.18
C LYS A 93 1.22 -6.89 -9.18
N GLY A 94 1.42 -6.62 -10.45
CA GLY A 94 0.90 -7.38 -11.58
C GLY A 94 1.77 -7.16 -12.81
N LYS A 95 1.62 -8.01 -13.83
CA LYS A 95 2.35 -7.86 -15.10
C LYS A 95 2.03 -6.53 -15.80
N ASP A 96 0.79 -6.06 -15.63
CA ASP A 96 0.30 -4.77 -16.13
C ASP A 96 -0.58 -4.09 -15.08
N LEU A 97 -1.02 -2.87 -15.37
CA LEU A 97 -1.83 -2.08 -14.44
C LEU A 97 -3.21 -2.70 -14.18
N LYS A 98 -3.79 -3.38 -15.17
CA LYS A 98 -5.09 -4.04 -15.04
C LYS A 98 -5.02 -5.21 -14.05
N GLU A 99 -4.01 -6.04 -14.19
CA GLU A 99 -3.76 -7.15 -13.25
C GLU A 99 -3.39 -6.64 -11.86
N ALA A 100 -2.49 -5.65 -11.75
CA ALA A 100 -2.11 -5.06 -10.48
C ALA A 100 -3.31 -4.46 -9.75
N ARG A 101 -4.22 -3.79 -10.48
CA ARG A 101 -5.47 -3.26 -9.93
C ARG A 101 -6.37 -4.35 -9.39
N ALA A 102 -6.62 -5.39 -10.16
CA ALA A 102 -7.43 -6.54 -9.73
C ALA A 102 -6.85 -7.22 -8.49
N ASN A 103 -5.54 -7.42 -8.46
CA ASN A 103 -4.83 -8.00 -7.32
C ASN A 103 -4.92 -7.12 -6.07
N ALA A 104 -4.77 -5.80 -6.20
CA ALA A 104 -4.86 -4.88 -5.07
C ALA A 104 -6.27 -4.90 -4.46
N TYR A 105 -7.32 -4.84 -5.27
CA TYR A 105 -8.69 -4.92 -4.77
C TYR A 105 -9.03 -6.27 -4.15
N ALA A 106 -8.56 -7.38 -4.71
CA ALA A 106 -8.72 -8.69 -4.11
C ALA A 106 -8.05 -8.75 -2.71
N ALA A 107 -6.86 -8.19 -2.57
CA ALA A 107 -6.14 -8.16 -1.30
C ALA A 107 -6.80 -7.25 -0.25
N THR A 108 -7.58 -6.25 -0.64
CA THR A 108 -8.35 -5.43 0.32
C THR A 108 -9.38 -6.23 1.11
N GLU A 109 -9.85 -7.35 0.58
CA GLU A 109 -10.80 -8.23 1.25
C GLU A 109 -10.18 -9.03 2.40
N TRP A 110 -8.85 -9.19 2.41
CA TRP A 110 -8.16 -9.89 3.51
C TRP A 110 -8.17 -9.08 4.80
N VAL A 111 -8.11 -7.75 4.69
CA VAL A 111 -8.07 -6.84 5.83
C VAL A 111 -9.47 -6.50 6.29
N LYS A 112 -9.71 -6.65 7.59
CA LYS A 112 -11.02 -6.39 8.20
C LYS A 112 -10.91 -5.49 9.42
N PHE A 113 -11.70 -4.44 9.44
CA PHE A 113 -12.03 -3.61 10.59
C PHE A 113 -13.38 -2.93 10.37
N ASP A 114 -14.11 -2.64 11.45
CA ASP A 114 -15.55 -2.36 11.39
C ASP A 114 -15.95 -1.19 10.48
N ASN A 115 -15.24 -0.08 10.50
CA ASN A 115 -15.54 1.08 9.67
C ASN A 115 -14.65 1.21 8.44
N LYS A 116 -14.24 0.08 7.87
CA LYS A 116 -13.42 0.07 6.66
C LYS A 116 -14.13 0.73 5.49
N TYR A 117 -13.48 1.74 4.92
CA TYR A 117 -13.90 2.44 3.72
C TYR A 117 -12.77 2.50 2.70
N MET A 118 -13.07 2.34 1.44
CA MET A 118 -12.14 2.54 0.33
C MET A 118 -12.87 3.02 -0.91
N ARG A 119 -12.15 3.71 -1.80
CA ARG A 119 -12.65 4.01 -3.13
C ARG A 119 -12.57 2.78 -4.01
N HIS A 120 -13.59 2.56 -4.84
CA HIS A 120 -13.67 1.42 -5.77
C HIS A 120 -13.25 1.78 -7.20
N ASP A 121 -12.89 3.04 -7.45
CA ASP A 121 -12.58 3.58 -8.77
C ASP A 121 -11.09 3.89 -9.00
N ILE A 122 -10.20 3.48 -8.08
CA ILE A 122 -8.77 3.70 -8.23
C ILE A 122 -8.26 2.95 -9.46
N GLY A 123 -7.66 3.72 -10.37
CA GLY A 123 -7.15 3.18 -11.64
C GLY A 123 -8.22 2.75 -12.64
N LYS A 124 -9.49 3.11 -12.46
CA LYS A 124 -10.61 2.68 -13.32
C LYS A 124 -10.43 3.08 -14.79
N ALA A 125 -9.81 4.21 -15.06
CA ALA A 125 -9.54 4.66 -16.42
C ALA A 125 -8.71 3.67 -17.26
N ILE A 126 -8.01 2.74 -16.62
CA ILE A 126 -7.24 1.69 -17.30
C ILE A 126 -8.18 0.62 -17.90
N ASP A 127 -9.31 0.38 -17.27
CA ASP A 127 -10.29 -0.60 -17.75
C ASP A 127 -11.08 -0.07 -18.96
N GLU A 128 -11.08 1.25 -19.15
CA GLU A 128 -11.77 1.97 -20.21
C GLU A 128 -10.87 2.29 -21.41
N ALA A 129 -9.59 2.04 -21.28
CA ALA A 129 -8.58 2.21 -22.33
C ALA A 129 -8.34 0.90 -23.07
#